data_0fc6eec6e248f349e9cc17fec3dadc6c
#
_entry.id   0fc6eec6e248f349e9cc17fec3dadc6c
#
_cell.length_a   1.000
_cell.length_b   1.000
_cell.length_c   1.000
_cell.angle_alpha   90.00
_cell.angle_beta   90.00
_cell.angle_gamma   90.00
#
_symmetry.space_group_name_H-M   'P 1'
#
loop_
_entity.id
_entity.type
_entity.pdbx_description
1 polymer ?
#
loop_
_entity_poly.entity_id
_entity_poly.type
_entity_poly.pdbx_seq_one_letter_code
_entity_poly.pdbx_strand_id
1 'polypeptide(L)'
;MRKIILSALLATFMVGSAYAETVRMGTEGAYPPYNFINDNNEVDGFERDVGDLLCARANIDCVWVVNDWDTIIPNLVSGNYDTIIAGMSITAERDEVIDFTQEYFPPSPSVFMALSGSDVDLDGGIIAAQASTIQAGYVAESGATLVEFATAEETVAAVQNGEVDAVLADGDYLIPMIAESNGDFVAVGEVSIGGGIGMGIRESDGALKAKMNAAIDSMKADGSLNTLIKKWFGKDANTF
;
A
#
# COMPACT_ATOMS: atom_id res chain seq x y z
N MET A 1 59.75 -53.52 9.81
CA MET A 1 58.52 -53.34 8.95
C MET A 1 57.60 -52.37 9.65
N ARG A 2 57.61 -51.11 9.24
CA ARG A 2 56.79 -50.02 9.78
C ARG A 2 55.47 -49.95 8.99
N LYS A 3 54.34 -50.22 9.63
CA LYS A 3 53.00 -50.06 9.02
C LYS A 3 52.58 -48.57 9.14
N ILE A 4 52.45 -47.91 8.01
CA ILE A 4 51.89 -46.57 7.90
C ILE A 4 50.40 -46.75 7.82
N ILE A 5 49.66 -46.24 8.83
CA ILE A 5 48.21 -46.17 8.86
C ILE A 5 47.83 -44.81 8.24
N LEU A 6 47.25 -44.85 7.07
CA LEU A 6 46.74 -43.67 6.37
C LEU A 6 45.31 -43.42 6.87
N SER A 7 45.15 -42.42 7.76
CA SER A 7 43.81 -41.98 8.21
C SER A 7 43.20 -41.05 7.15
N ALA A 8 42.21 -41.51 6.43
CA ALA A 8 41.43 -40.64 5.55
C ALA A 8 40.42 -39.84 6.36
N LEU A 9 40.63 -38.53 6.42
CA LEU A 9 39.67 -37.58 7.00
C LEU A 9 38.53 -37.38 6.02
N LEU A 10 37.35 -37.93 6.30
CA LEU A 10 36.12 -37.70 5.55
C LEU A 10 35.57 -36.31 5.98
N ALA A 11 35.78 -35.28 5.20
CA ALA A 11 35.13 -33.98 5.39
C ALA A 11 33.68 -34.08 4.89
N THR A 12 32.75 -34.21 5.81
CA THR A 12 31.31 -34.16 5.51
C THR A 12 30.93 -32.68 5.26
N PHE A 13 30.76 -32.30 4.01
CA PHE A 13 30.11 -31.03 3.65
C PHE A 13 28.62 -31.14 4.02
N MET A 14 28.22 -30.51 5.12
CA MET A 14 26.81 -30.23 5.38
C MET A 14 26.37 -29.14 4.39
N VAL A 15 25.73 -29.55 3.30
CA VAL A 15 24.94 -28.63 2.46
C VAL A 15 23.71 -28.26 3.30
N GLY A 16 23.81 -27.16 4.03
CA GLY A 16 22.66 -26.55 4.66
C GLY A 16 21.69 -26.14 3.55
N SER A 17 20.52 -26.77 3.48
CA SER A 17 19.43 -26.24 2.68
C SER A 17 19.06 -24.89 3.27
N ALA A 18 19.46 -23.80 2.62
CA ALA A 18 18.91 -22.49 2.90
C ALA A 18 17.43 -22.55 2.50
N TYR A 19 16.55 -22.75 3.49
CA TYR A 19 15.14 -22.46 3.27
C TYR A 19 15.04 -20.98 2.95
N ALA A 20 14.40 -20.62 1.84
CA ALA A 20 14.05 -19.25 1.56
C ALA A 20 13.19 -18.74 2.73
N GLU A 21 13.54 -17.56 3.23
CA GLU A 21 12.76 -16.89 4.27
C GLU A 21 11.38 -16.58 3.69
N THR A 22 10.30 -17.00 4.35
CA THR A 22 8.94 -16.67 3.92
C THR A 22 8.51 -15.38 4.60
N VAL A 23 8.19 -14.36 3.82
CA VAL A 23 7.70 -13.05 4.28
C VAL A 23 6.19 -12.96 4.05
N ARG A 24 5.46 -12.61 5.09
CA ARG A 24 4.01 -12.40 5.04
C ARG A 24 3.75 -10.93 4.74
N MET A 25 3.06 -10.65 3.64
CA MET A 25 2.75 -9.32 3.14
C MET A 25 1.30 -8.98 3.48
N GLY A 26 1.10 -8.07 4.45
CA GLY A 26 -0.22 -7.57 4.84
C GLY A 26 -0.73 -6.55 3.82
N THR A 27 -1.98 -6.70 3.40
CA THR A 27 -2.67 -5.77 2.50
C THR A 27 -4.14 -5.66 2.88
N GLU A 28 -4.82 -4.57 2.49
CA GLU A 28 -6.25 -4.43 2.75
C GLU A 28 -7.10 -5.29 1.80
N GLY A 29 -6.75 -5.30 0.51
CA GLY A 29 -7.51 -6.02 -0.51
C GLY A 29 -8.85 -5.37 -0.89
N ALA A 30 -9.02 -4.07 -0.62
CA ALA A 30 -10.24 -3.30 -0.83
C ALA A 30 -10.01 -1.90 -1.43
N TYR A 31 -8.86 -1.64 -2.04
CA TYR A 31 -8.47 -0.32 -2.56
C TYR A 31 -7.92 -0.38 -4.00
N PRO A 32 -8.78 -0.69 -5.00
CA PRO A 32 -8.36 -0.72 -6.39
C PRO A 32 -7.94 0.68 -6.88
N PRO A 33 -6.95 0.80 -7.81
CA PRO A 33 -6.21 -0.27 -8.44
C PRO A 33 -4.95 -0.72 -7.66
N TYR A 34 -4.73 -0.20 -6.45
CA TYR A 34 -3.58 -0.57 -5.62
C TYR A 34 -3.62 -2.04 -5.21
N ASN A 35 -4.66 -2.43 -4.51
CA ASN A 35 -4.88 -3.80 -4.04
C ASN A 35 -6.38 -4.11 -3.95
N PHE A 36 -6.78 -5.29 -4.37
CA PHE A 36 -8.17 -5.76 -4.32
C PHE A 36 -8.20 -7.29 -4.34
N ILE A 37 -9.37 -7.85 -4.02
CA ILE A 37 -9.62 -9.29 -4.16
C ILE A 37 -10.29 -9.54 -5.51
N ASN A 38 -9.66 -10.36 -6.34
CA ASN A 38 -10.17 -10.71 -7.66
C ASN A 38 -11.25 -11.81 -7.60
N ASP A 39 -11.84 -12.14 -8.77
CA ASP A 39 -12.91 -13.15 -8.88
C ASP A 39 -12.48 -14.57 -8.46
N ASN A 40 -11.18 -14.83 -8.37
CA ASN A 40 -10.63 -16.09 -7.88
C ASN A 40 -10.39 -16.08 -6.35
N ASN A 41 -10.80 -15.02 -5.67
CA ASN A 41 -10.55 -14.79 -4.24
C ASN A 41 -9.06 -14.70 -3.89
N GLU A 42 -8.27 -14.08 -4.77
CA GLU A 42 -6.85 -13.84 -4.60
C GLU A 42 -6.59 -12.33 -4.56
N VAL A 43 -5.55 -11.92 -3.80
CA VAL A 43 -5.06 -10.53 -3.82
C VAL A 43 -4.54 -10.22 -5.22
N ASP A 44 -4.96 -9.10 -5.79
CA ASP A 44 -4.58 -8.59 -7.10
C ASP A 44 -4.37 -7.07 -7.04
N GLY A 45 -3.86 -6.47 -8.11
CA GLY A 45 -3.62 -5.04 -8.20
C GLY A 45 -2.16 -4.66 -8.40
N PHE A 46 -1.92 -3.35 -8.42
CA PHE A 46 -0.57 -2.78 -8.56
C PHE A 46 0.39 -3.34 -7.51
N GLU A 47 -0.03 -3.37 -6.28
CA GLU A 47 0.80 -3.78 -5.15
C GLU A 47 1.05 -5.28 -5.12
N ARG A 48 0.14 -6.08 -5.68
CA ARG A 48 0.39 -7.49 -5.92
C ARG A 48 1.55 -7.68 -6.89
N ASP A 49 1.54 -7.00 -8.03
CA ASP A 49 2.62 -7.06 -9.01
C ASP A 49 3.95 -6.54 -8.45
N VAL A 50 3.91 -5.42 -7.71
CA VAL A 50 5.10 -4.84 -7.06
C VAL A 50 5.66 -5.80 -6.01
N GLY A 51 4.83 -6.31 -5.13
CA GLY A 51 5.24 -7.22 -4.05
C GLY A 51 5.85 -8.52 -4.58
N ASP A 52 5.22 -9.15 -5.57
CA ASP A 52 5.74 -10.36 -6.19
C ASP A 52 7.10 -10.12 -6.86
N LEU A 53 7.29 -8.97 -7.52
CA LEU A 53 8.56 -8.60 -8.13
C LEU A 53 9.64 -8.26 -7.07
N LEU A 54 9.26 -7.57 -5.98
CA LEU A 54 10.16 -7.31 -4.85
C LEU A 54 10.67 -8.62 -4.24
N CYS A 55 9.78 -9.56 -3.99
CA CYS A 55 10.12 -10.87 -3.43
C CYS A 55 11.05 -11.66 -4.34
N ALA A 56 10.77 -11.68 -5.64
CA ALA A 56 11.63 -12.33 -6.64
C ALA A 56 13.04 -11.71 -6.66
N ARG A 57 13.17 -10.38 -6.58
CA ARG A 57 14.46 -9.68 -6.58
C ARG A 57 15.22 -9.84 -5.26
N ALA A 58 14.51 -9.88 -4.16
CA ALA A 58 15.08 -10.12 -2.83
C ALA A 58 15.45 -11.61 -2.60
N ASN A 59 15.05 -12.50 -3.51
CA ASN A 59 15.18 -13.97 -3.42
C ASN A 59 14.60 -14.51 -2.11
N ILE A 60 13.34 -14.12 -1.83
CA ILE A 60 12.53 -14.57 -0.70
C ILE A 60 11.20 -15.09 -1.20
N ASP A 61 10.59 -16.00 -0.45
CA ASP A 61 9.23 -16.46 -0.70
C ASP A 61 8.25 -15.52 0.01
N CYS A 62 7.18 -15.09 -0.67
CA CYS A 62 6.17 -14.22 -0.09
C CYS A 62 4.79 -14.86 -0.12
N VAL A 63 4.01 -14.57 0.92
CA VAL A 63 2.60 -14.93 1.01
C VAL A 63 1.77 -13.71 1.39
N TRP A 64 0.57 -13.60 0.83
CA TRP A 64 -0.31 -12.48 1.08
C TRP A 64 -1.25 -12.75 2.24
N VAL A 65 -1.46 -11.73 3.08
CA VAL A 65 -2.37 -11.76 4.23
C VAL A 65 -3.30 -10.56 4.12
N VAL A 66 -4.61 -10.81 4.01
CA VAL A 66 -5.63 -9.75 3.98
C VAL A 66 -5.94 -9.32 5.42
N ASN A 67 -6.04 -8.02 5.66
CA ASN A 67 -6.31 -7.43 6.95
C ASN A 67 -7.05 -6.09 6.79
N ASP A 68 -8.09 -5.87 7.57
CA ASP A 68 -8.83 -4.61 7.56
C ASP A 68 -7.90 -3.42 7.85
N TRP A 69 -8.13 -2.29 7.17
CA TRP A 69 -7.23 -1.13 7.20
C TRP A 69 -6.97 -0.59 8.61
N ASP A 70 -8.00 -0.38 9.42
CA ASP A 70 -7.89 0.23 10.75
C ASP A 70 -7.07 -0.59 11.76
N THR A 71 -6.89 -1.89 11.51
CA THR A 71 -6.05 -2.78 12.33
C THR A 71 -4.71 -3.15 11.69
N ILE A 72 -4.40 -2.60 10.51
CA ILE A 72 -3.25 -3.05 9.71
C ILE A 72 -1.90 -2.74 10.39
N ILE A 73 -1.71 -1.56 10.97
CA ILE A 73 -0.50 -1.22 11.74
C ILE A 73 -0.41 -2.02 13.05
N PRO A 74 -1.44 -2.05 13.92
CA PRO A 74 -1.42 -2.89 15.12
C PRO A 74 -1.09 -4.36 14.87
N ASN A 75 -1.59 -4.94 13.77
CA ASN A 75 -1.34 -6.33 13.42
C ASN A 75 0.07 -6.57 12.87
N LEU A 76 0.69 -5.60 12.19
CA LEU A 76 2.11 -5.65 11.85
C LEU A 76 2.98 -5.65 13.11
N VAL A 77 2.73 -4.72 14.04
CA VAL A 77 3.46 -4.62 15.31
C VAL A 77 3.32 -5.90 16.14
N SER A 78 2.14 -6.51 16.14
CA SER A 78 1.86 -7.78 16.83
C SER A 78 2.47 -9.01 16.15
N GLY A 79 3.04 -8.87 14.94
CA GLY A 79 3.70 -9.96 14.23
C GLY A 79 2.74 -10.90 13.48
N ASN A 80 1.53 -10.45 13.14
CA ASN A 80 0.60 -11.25 12.34
C ASN A 80 1.08 -11.39 10.89
N TYR A 81 1.83 -10.43 10.39
CA TYR A 81 2.58 -10.44 9.13
C TYR A 81 3.88 -9.63 9.29
N ASP A 82 4.66 -9.50 8.22
CA ASP A 82 6.02 -8.99 8.30
C ASP A 82 6.19 -7.64 7.59
N THR A 83 5.28 -7.32 6.66
CA THR A 83 5.25 -6.03 5.95
C THR A 83 3.80 -5.61 5.72
N ILE A 84 3.57 -4.28 5.52
CA ILE A 84 2.33 -3.73 4.99
C ILE A 84 2.62 -3.22 3.57
N ILE A 85 1.80 -3.63 2.60
CA ILE A 85 1.79 -3.12 1.24
C ILE A 85 0.32 -2.90 0.84
N ALA A 86 -0.17 -1.68 1.11
CA ALA A 86 -1.61 -1.38 1.14
C ALA A 86 -1.91 0.12 0.87
N GLY A 87 -1.27 0.74 -0.13
CA GLY A 87 -1.48 2.15 -0.45
C GLY A 87 -1.07 3.11 0.68
N MET A 88 -0.19 2.67 1.59
CA MET A 88 0.10 3.41 2.81
C MET A 88 1.10 4.52 2.58
N SER A 89 0.64 5.78 2.67
CA SER A 89 1.49 6.97 2.64
C SER A 89 2.48 6.97 3.80
N ILE A 90 3.73 7.30 3.51
CA ILE A 90 4.77 7.54 4.52
C ILE A 90 4.43 8.86 5.22
N THR A 91 4.27 8.82 6.54
CA THR A 91 4.06 10.01 7.39
C THR A 91 4.91 9.95 8.65
N ALA A 92 5.23 11.11 9.22
CA ALA A 92 5.98 11.19 10.47
C ALA A 92 5.26 10.50 11.63
N GLU A 93 3.92 10.61 11.69
CA GLU A 93 3.10 9.98 12.71
C GLU A 93 3.18 8.44 12.66
N ARG A 94 3.10 7.86 11.46
CA ARG A 94 3.22 6.42 11.28
C ARG A 94 4.64 5.93 11.54
N ASP A 95 5.65 6.74 11.19
CA ASP A 95 7.07 6.44 11.40
C ASP A 95 7.47 6.45 12.90
N GLU A 96 6.63 7.00 13.79
CA GLU A 96 6.78 6.86 15.25
C GLU A 96 6.43 5.46 15.76
N VAL A 97 5.75 4.64 14.97
CA VAL A 97 5.20 3.33 15.39
C VAL A 97 5.77 2.18 14.58
N ILE A 98 6.01 2.42 13.30
CA ILE A 98 6.58 1.45 12.34
C ILE A 98 7.62 2.16 11.48
N ASP A 99 8.51 1.39 10.90
CA ASP A 99 9.49 1.87 9.92
C ASP A 99 8.96 1.70 8.48
N PHE A 100 9.49 2.44 7.54
CA PHE A 100 9.12 2.34 6.12
C PHE A 100 10.32 2.02 5.24
N THR A 101 10.06 1.33 4.12
CA THR A 101 10.99 1.35 2.99
C THR A 101 11.03 2.74 2.37
N GLN A 102 11.94 2.96 1.42
CA GLN A 102 11.74 4.04 0.46
C GLN A 102 10.40 3.87 -0.27
N GLU A 103 9.89 4.96 -0.82
CA GLU A 103 8.66 4.92 -1.62
C GLU A 103 8.78 4.04 -2.86
N TYR A 104 7.73 3.25 -3.14
CA TYR A 104 7.55 2.50 -4.38
C TYR A 104 6.47 3.10 -5.29
N PHE A 105 5.75 4.12 -4.80
CA PHE A 105 4.83 4.95 -5.58
C PHE A 105 5.05 6.41 -5.21
N PRO A 106 5.16 7.33 -6.20
CA PRO A 106 5.41 8.74 -5.91
C PRO A 106 4.22 9.42 -5.23
N PRO A 107 4.42 10.55 -4.53
CA PRO A 107 3.32 11.32 -3.95
C PRO A 107 2.27 11.70 -5.00
N SER A 108 1.00 11.56 -4.62
CA SER A 108 -0.16 11.95 -5.43
C SER A 108 -1.14 12.74 -4.56
N PRO A 109 -1.86 13.74 -5.10
CA PRO A 109 -2.83 14.48 -4.32
C PRO A 109 -4.04 13.62 -3.96
N SER A 110 -4.64 13.90 -2.80
CA SER A 110 -5.99 13.44 -2.46
C SER A 110 -7.03 14.35 -3.13
N VAL A 111 -8.17 13.79 -3.50
CA VAL A 111 -9.24 14.46 -4.24
C VAL A 111 -10.53 14.42 -3.44
N PHE A 112 -11.27 15.52 -3.46
CA PHE A 112 -12.64 15.57 -3.01
C PHE A 112 -13.57 15.20 -4.18
N MET A 113 -14.37 14.15 -4.01
CA MET A 113 -15.39 13.71 -4.98
C MET A 113 -16.78 13.92 -4.42
N ALA A 114 -17.68 14.48 -5.23
CA ALA A 114 -19.07 14.73 -4.88
C ALA A 114 -20.02 14.34 -6.03
N LEU A 115 -21.33 14.33 -5.75
CA LEU A 115 -22.33 14.21 -6.80
C LEU A 115 -22.30 15.42 -7.73
N SER A 116 -22.49 15.18 -9.01
CA SER A 116 -22.55 16.24 -10.02
C SER A 116 -23.70 17.20 -9.73
N GLY A 117 -23.40 18.50 -9.78
CA GLY A 117 -24.38 19.57 -9.54
C GLY A 117 -24.63 19.86 -8.05
N SER A 118 -23.94 19.20 -7.12
CA SER A 118 -23.96 19.57 -5.70
C SER A 118 -23.20 20.86 -5.46
N ASP A 119 -23.70 21.69 -4.54
CA ASP A 119 -22.99 22.87 -4.01
C ASP A 119 -22.28 22.43 -2.71
N VAL A 120 -21.00 22.04 -2.82
CA VAL A 120 -20.23 21.45 -1.71
C VAL A 120 -19.42 22.54 -1.00
N ASP A 121 -19.68 22.70 0.30
CA ASP A 121 -18.82 23.49 1.18
C ASP A 121 -17.72 22.59 1.77
N LEU A 122 -16.51 22.67 1.24
CA LEU A 122 -15.38 21.86 1.71
C LEU A 122 -14.87 22.26 3.11
N ASP A 123 -15.19 23.48 3.58
CA ASP A 123 -14.76 23.99 4.88
C ASP A 123 -15.81 23.81 5.99
N GLY A 124 -17.09 23.59 5.64
CA GLY A 124 -18.18 23.47 6.62
C GLY A 124 -19.17 22.35 6.38
N GLY A 125 -19.08 21.65 5.25
CA GLY A 125 -19.95 20.55 4.88
C GLY A 125 -19.62 19.23 5.59
N ILE A 126 -20.31 18.17 5.18
CA ILE A 126 -20.14 16.81 5.71
C ILE A 126 -19.25 16.01 4.76
N ILE A 127 -18.04 15.66 5.20
CA ILE A 127 -17.04 14.98 4.37
C ILE A 127 -16.77 13.58 4.89
N ALA A 128 -16.91 12.57 4.03
CA ALA A 128 -16.54 11.20 4.34
C ALA A 128 -15.04 10.97 4.10
N ALA A 129 -14.44 10.14 4.94
CA ALA A 129 -13.14 9.55 4.71
C ALA A 129 -13.08 8.16 5.35
N GLN A 130 -12.19 7.30 4.85
CA GLN A 130 -11.94 6.03 5.52
C GLN A 130 -11.21 6.28 6.85
N ALA A 131 -11.64 5.59 7.90
CA ALA A 131 -11.06 5.73 9.23
C ALA A 131 -9.55 5.44 9.24
N SER A 132 -8.80 6.08 10.14
CA SER A 132 -7.35 5.89 10.31
C SER A 132 -6.51 6.25 9.07
N THR A 133 -7.05 7.06 8.15
CA THR A 133 -6.32 7.58 6.99
C THR A 133 -5.81 9.00 7.21
N ILE A 134 -4.84 9.42 6.40
CA ILE A 134 -4.37 10.81 6.39
C ILE A 134 -5.48 11.78 5.95
N GLN A 135 -6.42 11.30 5.13
CA GLN A 135 -7.57 12.05 4.66
C GLN A 135 -8.55 12.32 5.81
N ALA A 136 -8.85 11.31 6.63
CA ALA A 136 -9.67 11.48 7.84
C ALA A 136 -9.02 12.48 8.79
N GLY A 137 -7.72 12.37 9.04
CA GLY A 137 -6.96 13.35 9.84
C GLY A 137 -7.07 14.76 9.29
N TYR A 138 -6.89 14.94 7.99
CA TYR A 138 -7.03 16.26 7.35
C TYR A 138 -8.42 16.87 7.52
N VAL A 139 -9.49 16.09 7.29
CA VAL A 139 -10.86 16.55 7.46
C VAL A 139 -11.15 16.87 8.92
N ALA A 140 -10.66 16.06 9.87
CA ALA A 140 -10.84 16.30 11.32
C ALA A 140 -10.19 17.61 11.79
N GLU A 141 -9.11 18.05 11.15
CA GLU A 141 -8.41 19.32 11.43
C GLU A 141 -8.99 20.50 10.66
N SER A 142 -9.87 20.27 9.68
CA SER A 142 -10.55 21.31 8.91
C SER A 142 -11.78 21.86 9.65
N GLY A 143 -12.53 22.75 9.00
CA GLY A 143 -13.84 23.23 9.52
C GLY A 143 -15.00 22.28 9.20
N ALA A 144 -14.80 21.26 8.36
CA ALA A 144 -15.83 20.34 7.92
C ALA A 144 -16.22 19.31 9.01
N THR A 145 -17.38 18.71 8.84
CA THR A 145 -17.81 17.59 9.69
C THR A 145 -17.33 16.27 9.08
N LEU A 146 -16.39 15.61 9.76
CA LEU A 146 -15.89 14.27 9.35
C LEU A 146 -16.95 13.18 9.66
N VAL A 147 -17.18 12.31 8.67
CA VAL A 147 -17.86 11.03 8.86
C VAL A 147 -16.92 9.91 8.40
N GLU A 148 -16.55 9.05 9.35
CA GLU A 148 -15.62 7.95 9.09
C GLU A 148 -16.37 6.66 8.74
N PHE A 149 -15.80 5.91 7.78
CA PHE A 149 -16.28 4.58 7.38
C PHE A 149 -15.13 3.57 7.47
N ALA A 150 -15.45 2.30 7.58
CA ALA A 150 -14.44 1.25 7.70
C ALA A 150 -13.67 1.03 6.38
N THR A 151 -14.34 1.19 5.24
CA THR A 151 -13.76 0.98 3.91
C THR A 151 -13.90 2.21 3.02
N ALA A 152 -13.02 2.33 2.03
CA ALA A 152 -13.11 3.40 1.03
C ALA A 152 -14.38 3.26 0.16
N GLU A 153 -14.84 2.03 -0.12
CA GLU A 153 -16.09 1.79 -0.87
C GLU A 153 -17.31 2.36 -0.13
N GLU A 154 -17.38 2.19 1.19
CA GLU A 154 -18.47 2.76 2.00
C GLU A 154 -18.49 4.29 1.95
N THR A 155 -17.33 4.97 1.89
CA THR A 155 -17.28 6.43 1.75
C THR A 155 -17.87 6.90 0.42
N VAL A 156 -17.57 6.19 -0.66
CA VAL A 156 -18.15 6.47 -1.98
C VAL A 156 -19.65 6.21 -2.00
N ALA A 157 -20.10 5.10 -1.41
CA ALA A 157 -21.52 4.78 -1.28
C ALA A 157 -22.29 5.85 -0.49
N ALA A 158 -21.70 6.40 0.56
CA ALA A 158 -22.30 7.48 1.35
C ALA A 158 -22.53 8.75 0.52
N VAL A 159 -21.57 9.13 -0.36
CA VAL A 159 -21.78 10.23 -1.33
C VAL A 159 -22.90 9.89 -2.31
N GLN A 160 -22.89 8.68 -2.87
CA GLN A 160 -23.90 8.25 -3.84
C GLN A 160 -25.31 8.25 -3.25
N ASN A 161 -25.44 7.92 -1.97
CA ASN A 161 -26.73 7.92 -1.25
C ASN A 161 -27.13 9.32 -0.75
N GLY A 162 -26.28 10.34 -0.86
CA GLY A 162 -26.53 11.69 -0.34
C GLY A 162 -26.48 11.76 1.20
N GLU A 163 -25.76 10.87 1.84
CA GLU A 163 -25.55 10.85 3.30
C GLU A 163 -24.48 11.85 3.72
N VAL A 164 -23.56 12.17 2.82
CA VAL A 164 -22.48 13.15 2.97
C VAL A 164 -22.37 14.01 1.72
N ASP A 165 -21.74 15.18 1.83
CA ASP A 165 -21.61 16.13 0.72
C ASP A 165 -20.47 15.72 -0.25
N ALA A 166 -19.37 15.19 0.29
CA ALA A 166 -18.23 14.68 -0.50
C ALA A 166 -17.46 13.60 0.26
N VAL A 167 -16.58 12.92 -0.47
CA VAL A 167 -15.55 12.02 0.08
C VAL A 167 -14.17 12.59 -0.23
N LEU A 168 -13.23 12.44 0.70
CA LEU A 168 -11.80 12.69 0.49
C LEU A 168 -11.03 11.37 0.51
N ALA A 169 -10.36 11.05 -0.60
CA ALA A 169 -9.47 9.89 -0.73
C ALA A 169 -8.36 10.17 -1.75
N ASP A 170 -7.45 9.22 -1.97
CA ASP A 170 -6.40 9.38 -2.97
C ASP A 170 -6.98 9.59 -4.37
N GLY A 171 -6.38 10.54 -5.10
CA GLY A 171 -6.83 10.86 -6.45
C GLY A 171 -6.74 9.66 -7.40
N ASP A 172 -5.72 8.82 -7.23
CA ASP A 172 -5.54 7.61 -8.03
C ASP A 172 -6.63 6.54 -7.78
N TYR A 173 -7.35 6.62 -6.65
CA TYR A 173 -8.53 5.81 -6.36
C TYR A 173 -9.81 6.44 -6.91
N LEU A 174 -10.03 7.75 -6.70
CA LEU A 174 -11.29 8.42 -7.05
C LEU A 174 -11.39 8.85 -8.51
N ILE A 175 -10.30 9.31 -9.15
CA ILE A 175 -10.33 9.82 -10.53
C ILE A 175 -10.82 8.78 -11.54
N PRO A 176 -10.41 7.50 -11.49
CA PRO A 176 -10.98 6.47 -12.34
C PRO A 176 -12.49 6.31 -12.16
N MET A 177 -12.98 6.33 -10.91
CA MET A 177 -14.41 6.23 -10.60
C MET A 177 -15.21 7.42 -11.16
N ILE A 178 -14.67 8.64 -11.03
CA ILE A 178 -15.27 9.84 -11.62
C ILE A 178 -15.37 9.68 -13.12
N ALA A 179 -14.31 9.22 -13.78
CA ALA A 179 -14.28 9.04 -15.23
C ALA A 179 -15.28 7.99 -15.72
N GLU A 180 -15.51 6.94 -14.95
CA GLU A 180 -16.44 5.83 -15.27
C GLU A 180 -17.89 6.11 -14.85
N SER A 181 -18.14 7.13 -14.03
CA SER A 181 -19.46 7.44 -13.47
C SER A 181 -20.49 7.96 -14.48
N ASN A 182 -20.13 8.15 -15.75
CA ASN A 182 -20.96 8.79 -16.76
C ASN A 182 -21.46 10.21 -16.39
N GLY A 183 -20.75 10.90 -15.51
CA GLY A 183 -21.04 12.25 -15.07
C GLY A 183 -21.85 12.33 -13.77
N ASP A 184 -22.07 11.23 -13.08
CA ASP A 184 -22.74 11.22 -11.77
C ASP A 184 -21.85 11.80 -10.68
N PHE A 185 -20.52 11.63 -10.77
CA PHE A 185 -19.53 12.18 -9.86
C PHE A 185 -18.65 13.23 -10.51
N VAL A 186 -18.17 14.17 -9.70
CA VAL A 186 -17.21 15.22 -10.10
C VAL A 186 -16.16 15.42 -9.02
N ALA A 187 -14.94 15.77 -9.44
CA ALA A 187 -13.92 16.29 -8.52
C ALA A 187 -14.27 17.75 -8.18
N VAL A 188 -14.34 18.07 -6.89
CA VAL A 188 -14.70 19.44 -6.41
C VAL A 188 -13.54 20.13 -5.70
N GLY A 189 -12.42 19.45 -5.52
CA GLY A 189 -11.19 19.99 -4.93
C GLY A 189 -10.10 18.94 -4.83
N GLU A 190 -8.89 19.39 -4.52
CA GLU A 190 -7.74 18.52 -4.28
C GLU A 190 -6.87 19.07 -3.15
N VAL A 191 -6.14 18.20 -2.48
CA VAL A 191 -5.17 18.57 -1.44
C VAL A 191 -3.96 17.64 -1.48
N SER A 192 -2.76 18.21 -1.35
CA SER A 192 -1.54 17.43 -1.24
C SER A 192 -1.24 17.17 0.24
N ILE A 193 -1.45 15.94 0.68
CA ILE A 193 -1.19 15.48 2.05
C ILE A 193 -0.42 14.16 2.01
N GLY A 194 0.38 13.91 3.04
CA GLY A 194 1.24 12.71 3.09
C GLY A 194 2.45 12.79 2.15
N GLY A 195 3.20 11.70 2.12
CA GLY A 195 4.35 11.48 1.24
C GLY A 195 4.03 10.47 0.14
N GLY A 196 5.08 9.90 -0.47
CA GLY A 196 4.94 8.74 -1.34
C GLY A 196 4.51 7.50 -0.57
N ILE A 197 4.10 6.47 -1.29
CA ILE A 197 3.67 5.21 -0.68
C ILE A 197 4.89 4.31 -0.46
N GLY A 198 5.07 3.84 0.75
CA GLY A 198 6.14 2.94 1.17
C GLY A 198 5.59 1.66 1.81
N MET A 199 6.43 0.62 1.84
CA MET A 199 6.10 -0.60 2.54
C MET A 199 6.34 -0.41 4.04
N GLY A 200 5.32 -0.61 4.87
CA GLY A 200 5.44 -0.58 6.33
C GLY A 200 6.16 -1.83 6.83
N ILE A 201 7.10 -1.66 7.75
CA ILE A 201 7.93 -2.74 8.32
C ILE A 201 8.11 -2.44 9.82
N ARG A 202 8.23 -3.47 10.67
CA ARG A 202 8.54 -3.24 12.09
C ARG A 202 9.92 -2.60 12.23
N GLU A 203 10.09 -1.70 13.19
CA GLU A 203 11.39 -1.06 13.49
C GLU A 203 12.50 -2.09 13.77
N SER A 204 12.14 -3.26 14.33
CA SER A 204 13.10 -4.36 14.60
C SER A 204 13.64 -5.05 13.35
N ASP A 205 12.99 -4.90 12.21
CA ASP A 205 13.20 -5.71 11.01
C ASP A 205 14.07 -5.01 9.96
N GLY A 206 15.08 -4.24 10.42
CA GLY A 206 15.98 -3.47 9.57
C GLY A 206 16.68 -4.27 8.46
N ALA A 207 16.94 -5.57 8.68
CA ALA A 207 17.50 -6.43 7.63
C ALA A 207 16.51 -6.68 6.49
N LEU A 208 15.22 -6.86 6.78
CA LEU A 208 14.15 -6.99 5.79
C LEU A 208 13.97 -5.66 5.04
N LYS A 209 13.93 -4.53 5.75
CA LYS A 209 13.89 -3.18 5.16
C LYS A 209 15.02 -2.98 4.15
N ALA A 210 16.26 -3.35 4.52
CA ALA A 210 17.40 -3.21 3.62
C ALA A 210 17.27 -4.07 2.35
N LYS A 211 16.77 -5.31 2.46
CA LYS A 211 16.50 -6.18 1.31
C LYS A 211 15.44 -5.58 0.38
N MET A 212 14.31 -5.10 0.95
CA MET A 212 13.23 -4.48 0.17
C MET A 212 13.69 -3.19 -0.50
N ASN A 213 14.44 -2.33 0.18
CA ASN A 213 15.01 -1.13 -0.41
C ASN A 213 15.93 -1.44 -1.59
N ALA A 214 16.81 -2.43 -1.47
CA ALA A 214 17.68 -2.84 -2.57
C ALA A 214 16.88 -3.36 -3.77
N ALA A 215 15.77 -4.07 -3.54
CA ALA A 215 14.86 -4.52 -4.59
C ALA A 215 14.15 -3.33 -5.26
N ILE A 216 13.63 -2.37 -4.48
CA ILE A 216 13.01 -1.14 -4.99
C ILE A 216 14.02 -0.34 -5.83
N ASP A 217 15.25 -0.14 -5.34
CA ASP A 217 16.32 0.54 -6.10
C ASP A 217 16.56 -0.11 -7.46
N SER A 218 16.62 -1.44 -7.48
CA SER A 218 16.82 -2.17 -8.73
C SER A 218 15.63 -2.04 -9.70
N MET A 219 14.40 -1.95 -9.18
CA MET A 219 13.18 -1.74 -9.97
C MET A 219 13.09 -0.31 -10.52
N LYS A 220 13.54 0.69 -9.75
CA LYS A 220 13.67 2.08 -10.21
C LYS A 220 14.75 2.18 -11.29
N ALA A 221 15.92 1.56 -11.08
CA ALA A 221 17.06 1.64 -11.98
C ALA A 221 16.80 1.02 -13.37
N ASP A 222 16.06 -0.09 -13.45
CA ASP A 222 15.76 -0.74 -14.74
C ASP A 222 14.40 -0.33 -15.34
N GLY A 223 13.64 0.54 -14.65
CA GLY A 223 12.35 1.05 -15.10
C GLY A 223 11.18 0.07 -14.96
N SER A 224 11.38 -1.11 -14.35
CA SER A 224 10.29 -2.07 -14.15
C SER A 224 9.20 -1.54 -13.22
N LEU A 225 9.56 -0.76 -12.19
CA LEU A 225 8.59 -0.11 -11.32
C LEU A 225 7.71 0.88 -12.09
N ASN A 226 8.31 1.73 -12.93
CA ASN A 226 7.57 2.66 -13.79
C ASN A 226 6.67 1.94 -14.81
N THR A 227 7.08 0.74 -15.25
CA THR A 227 6.25 -0.10 -16.11
C THR A 227 5.00 -0.58 -15.38
N LEU A 228 5.12 -1.00 -14.12
CA LEU A 228 3.98 -1.41 -13.30
C LEU A 228 3.06 -0.23 -12.96
N ILE A 229 3.63 0.94 -12.62
CA ILE A 229 2.85 2.17 -12.39
C ILE A 229 2.00 2.48 -13.63
N LYS A 230 2.60 2.51 -14.82
CA LYS A 230 1.86 2.80 -16.06
C LYS A 230 0.85 1.73 -16.45
N LYS A 231 1.10 0.48 -16.09
CA LYS A 231 0.14 -0.63 -16.30
C LYS A 231 -1.16 -0.39 -15.56
N TRP A 232 -1.07 0.04 -14.29
CA TRP A 232 -2.22 0.11 -13.41
C TRP A 232 -2.88 1.49 -13.34
N PHE A 233 -2.09 2.57 -13.47
CA PHE A 233 -2.57 3.96 -13.33
C PHE A 233 -2.58 4.73 -14.65
N GLY A 234 -2.24 4.06 -15.76
CA GLY A 234 -2.27 4.67 -17.08
C GLY A 234 -0.92 5.28 -17.50
N LYS A 235 -0.82 5.58 -18.82
CA LYS A 235 0.43 6.03 -19.44
C LYS A 235 0.94 7.39 -18.93
N ASP A 236 0.05 8.23 -18.41
CA ASP A 236 0.30 9.59 -17.95
C ASP A 236 0.51 9.66 -16.42
N ALA A 237 0.50 8.51 -15.72
CA ALA A 237 0.76 8.43 -14.28
C ALA A 237 2.14 8.97 -13.92
N ASN A 238 2.26 9.58 -12.73
CA ASN A 238 3.54 10.01 -12.17
C ASN A 238 4.46 8.80 -11.98
N THR A 239 5.75 8.97 -12.30
CA THR A 239 6.77 7.91 -12.20
C THR A 239 8.04 8.47 -11.58
N PHE A 240 8.96 7.58 -11.21
CA PHE A 240 10.29 7.94 -10.73
C PHE A 240 11.24 8.32 -11.87
#